data_2e75cc1a888d1450adb744d1dc94097a
#
_entry.id   2e75cc1a888d1450adb744d1dc94097a
#
_cell.length_a   1.000
_cell.length_b   1.000
_cell.length_c   1.000
_cell.angle_alpha   90.00
_cell.angle_beta   90.00
_cell.angle_gamma   90.00
#
_symmetry.space_group_name_H-M   'P 1'
#
loop_
_entity.id
_entity.type
_entity.pdbx_description
1 polymer ?
#
loop_
_entity_poly.entity_id
_entity_poly.type
_entity_poly.pdbx_seq_one_letter_code
_entity_poly.pdbx_strand_id
1 'polypeptide(L)'
;MRRIFIFIAFALCSLWQLRAQADTASFLFDKYEDAQVLLRAGGELKSKMNYSIVVNKFYFIDPQDKQVKELANPGDILLIKIAGRTFYPESNGAGIEMLPTKPVVYVQYKATARKEAPMGAYGTRSETTAVQSYGTITSNGQSYKLEGEKIIVSNRHHVYWVEKDDKMKQFRNFKQLAKIYSKHRAEVEKYIEDN
;
A
#
# COMPACT_ATOMS: atom_id res chain seq x y z
N MET A 1 -10.20 1.99 53.33
CA MET A 1 -10.40 2.95 52.24
C MET A 1 -9.26 3.06 51.24
N ARG A 2 -8.04 2.67 51.58
CA ARG A 2 -6.83 2.82 50.70
C ARG A 2 -6.74 1.75 49.54
N ARG A 3 -7.45 0.65 49.64
CA ARG A 3 -7.40 -0.44 48.63
C ARG A 3 -8.37 -0.26 47.47
N ILE A 4 -9.40 0.57 47.60
CA ILE A 4 -10.42 0.80 46.56
C ILE A 4 -9.89 1.78 45.51
N PHE A 5 -9.03 2.72 45.88
CA PHE A 5 -8.43 3.70 44.92
C PHE A 5 -7.47 3.05 43.92
N ILE A 6 -6.83 1.92 44.26
CA ILE A 6 -5.88 1.25 43.36
C ILE A 6 -6.63 0.55 42.23
N PHE A 7 -7.82 0.00 42.47
CA PHE A 7 -8.61 -0.66 41.45
C PHE A 7 -9.24 0.32 40.44
N ILE A 8 -9.60 1.51 40.85
CA ILE A 8 -10.15 2.55 39.97
C ILE A 8 -9.06 3.12 39.05
N ALA A 9 -7.83 3.27 39.54
CA ALA A 9 -6.69 3.71 38.71
C ALA A 9 -6.31 2.71 37.64
N PHE A 10 -6.44 1.40 37.91
CA PHE A 10 -6.14 0.35 36.93
C PHE A 10 -7.24 0.23 35.84
N ALA A 11 -8.51 0.50 36.20
CA ALA A 11 -9.62 0.51 35.24
C ALA A 11 -9.59 1.71 34.28
N LEU A 12 -9.02 2.84 34.69
CA LEU A 12 -8.88 4.02 33.85
C LEU A 12 -7.73 3.93 32.84
N CYS A 13 -6.70 3.12 33.10
CA CYS A 13 -5.61 2.89 32.13
C CYS A 13 -6.00 2.00 30.96
N SER A 14 -7.05 1.21 31.07
CA SER A 14 -7.49 0.32 29.97
C SER A 14 -8.35 1.02 28.91
N LEU A 15 -8.80 2.26 29.13
CA LEU A 15 -9.64 3.00 28.21
C LEU A 15 -8.86 3.81 27.14
N TRP A 16 -7.54 3.83 27.20
CA TRP A 16 -6.72 4.61 26.27
C TRP A 16 -6.16 3.80 25.10
N GLN A 17 -6.59 2.55 24.91
CA GLN A 17 -6.14 1.72 23.79
C GLN A 17 -7.18 1.54 22.67
N LEU A 18 -8.24 2.32 22.63
CA LEU A 18 -9.06 2.48 21.43
C LEU A 18 -8.33 3.42 20.44
N ARG A 19 -7.12 3.03 20.03
CA ARG A 19 -6.57 3.56 18.79
C ARG A 19 -7.44 2.99 17.69
N ALA A 20 -8.12 3.86 16.96
CA ALA A 20 -8.77 3.53 15.72
C ALA A 20 -7.82 2.63 14.91
N GLN A 21 -8.18 1.38 14.74
CA GLN A 21 -7.51 0.50 13.79
C GLN A 21 -7.70 1.18 12.44
N ALA A 22 -6.66 1.85 11.95
CA ALA A 22 -6.63 2.34 10.59
C ALA A 22 -6.99 1.15 9.70
N ASP A 23 -7.89 1.34 8.75
CA ASP A 23 -8.30 0.29 7.83
C ASP A 23 -7.08 -0.18 7.03
N THR A 24 -6.41 -1.22 7.55
CA THR A 24 -5.19 -1.78 6.97
C THR A 24 -5.46 -2.39 5.60
N ALA A 25 -6.72 -2.64 5.26
CA ALA A 25 -7.10 -3.19 3.97
C ALA A 25 -6.67 -2.32 2.77
N SER A 26 -6.50 -1.00 2.97
CA SER A 26 -6.06 -0.06 1.95
C SER A 26 -4.54 -0.05 1.73
N PHE A 27 -3.80 -0.71 2.61
CA PHE A 27 -2.34 -0.70 2.62
C PHE A 27 -1.74 -2.04 2.22
N LEU A 28 -0.49 -2.01 1.77
CA LEU A 28 0.28 -3.19 1.38
C LEU A 28 0.78 -3.99 2.58
N PHE A 29 1.12 -3.30 3.67
CA PHE A 29 1.57 -3.89 4.92
C PHE A 29 0.50 -3.69 6.00
N ASP A 30 0.37 -4.65 6.91
CA ASP A 30 -0.62 -4.59 7.99
C ASP A 30 -0.38 -3.43 8.98
N LYS A 31 0.83 -2.93 9.04
CA LYS A 31 1.24 -1.79 9.85
C LYS A 31 2.31 -0.95 9.14
N TYR A 32 2.62 0.21 9.70
CA TYR A 32 3.77 1.00 9.26
C TYR A 32 5.06 0.31 9.68
N GLU A 33 5.85 -0.08 8.70
CA GLU A 33 7.11 -0.80 8.87
C GLU A 33 8.31 0.14 8.83
N ASP A 34 9.43 -0.29 9.41
CA ASP A 34 10.68 0.46 9.32
C ASP A 34 11.14 0.55 7.87
N ALA A 35 11.46 1.77 7.46
CA ALA A 35 11.82 2.08 6.10
C ALA A 35 13.05 2.97 6.00
N GLN A 36 13.77 2.80 4.89
CA GLN A 36 14.92 3.59 4.46
C GLN A 36 14.59 4.22 3.12
N VAL A 37 14.68 5.53 3.02
CA VAL A 37 14.47 6.29 1.79
C VAL A 37 15.81 6.84 1.32
N LEU A 38 16.28 6.40 0.17
CA LEU A 38 17.51 6.89 -0.45
C LEU A 38 17.17 8.01 -1.42
N LEU A 39 17.85 9.14 -1.28
CA LEU A 39 17.64 10.33 -2.11
C LEU A 39 18.57 10.32 -3.34
N ARG A 40 18.12 10.85 -4.46
CA ARG A 40 18.94 10.99 -5.69
C ARG A 40 20.12 11.94 -5.50
N ALA A 41 19.93 12.98 -4.69
CA ALA A 41 21.01 13.92 -4.34
C ALA A 41 22.04 13.34 -3.34
N GLY A 42 21.84 12.09 -2.92
CA GLY A 42 22.60 11.46 -1.85
C GLY A 42 21.95 11.69 -0.48
N GLY A 43 22.27 10.77 0.44
CA GLY A 43 21.68 10.77 1.78
C GLY A 43 20.56 9.75 1.94
N GLU A 44 20.23 9.49 3.20
CA GLU A 44 19.27 8.49 3.64
C GLU A 44 18.37 9.09 4.71
N LEU A 45 17.07 8.83 4.60
CA LEU A 45 16.08 9.15 5.62
C LEU A 45 15.50 7.86 6.16
N LYS A 46 15.24 7.81 7.47
CA LYS A 46 14.60 6.67 8.14
C LYS A 46 13.27 7.10 8.74
N SER A 47 12.24 6.31 8.49
CA SER A 47 10.92 6.53 9.07
C SER A 47 10.14 5.22 9.07
N LYS A 48 8.96 5.22 9.71
CA LYS A 48 7.99 4.15 9.54
C LYS A 48 7.09 4.48 8.37
N MET A 49 7.00 3.56 7.40
CA MET A 49 6.27 3.79 6.15
C MET A 49 5.30 2.66 5.81
N ASN A 50 4.32 2.99 5.00
CA ASN A 50 3.43 2.04 4.35
C ASN A 50 3.11 2.52 2.93
N TYR A 51 2.60 1.63 2.09
CA TYR A 51 2.19 1.93 0.73
C TYR A 51 0.69 1.68 0.58
N SER A 52 -0.08 2.70 0.19
CA SER A 52 -1.49 2.52 -0.11
C SER A 52 -1.66 1.97 -1.53
N ILE A 53 -2.26 0.78 -1.61
CA ILE A 53 -2.57 0.11 -2.89
C ILE A 53 -3.81 0.67 -3.57
N VAL A 54 -4.59 1.49 -2.87
CA VAL A 54 -5.80 2.15 -3.38
C VAL A 54 -5.46 3.45 -4.07
N VAL A 55 -4.69 4.33 -3.42
CA VAL A 55 -4.31 5.63 -3.99
C VAL A 55 -2.95 5.60 -4.65
N ASN A 56 -2.21 4.50 -4.56
CA ASN A 56 -0.87 4.30 -5.13
C ASN A 56 0.14 5.35 -4.64
N LYS A 57 0.20 5.52 -3.31
CA LYS A 57 1.06 6.51 -2.66
C LYS A 57 1.75 5.91 -1.44
N PHE A 58 2.93 6.43 -1.14
CA PHE A 58 3.64 6.14 0.10
C PHE A 58 3.21 7.11 1.20
N TYR A 59 3.04 6.57 2.40
CA TYR A 59 2.76 7.31 3.62
C TYR A 59 3.82 7.01 4.66
N PHE A 60 4.15 8.00 5.47
CA PHE A 60 5.12 7.85 6.56
C PHE A 60 4.59 8.48 7.84
N ILE A 61 5.12 8.01 8.97
CA ILE A 61 4.88 8.63 10.27
C ILE A 61 5.98 9.66 10.51
N ASP A 62 5.61 10.93 10.53
CA ASP A 62 6.55 11.99 10.82
C ASP A 62 7.11 11.84 12.26
N PRO A 63 8.44 11.77 12.42
CA PRO A 63 9.05 11.59 13.74
C PRO A 63 8.82 12.76 14.70
N GLN A 64 8.51 13.96 14.18
CA GLN A 64 8.33 15.16 14.99
C GLN A 64 6.94 15.22 15.62
N ASP A 65 5.89 15.12 14.81
CA ASP A 65 4.51 15.30 15.25
C ASP A 65 3.72 13.99 15.36
N LYS A 66 4.33 12.85 14.96
CA LYS A 66 3.71 11.52 14.95
C LYS A 66 2.48 11.41 14.03
N GLN A 67 2.28 12.36 13.14
CA GLN A 67 1.19 12.34 12.17
C GLN A 67 1.57 11.51 10.94
N VAL A 68 0.56 10.89 10.34
CA VAL A 68 0.71 10.22 9.05
C VAL A 68 0.69 11.27 7.95
N LYS A 69 1.72 11.27 7.11
CA LYS A 69 1.87 12.20 5.97
C LYS A 69 2.11 11.42 4.69
N GLU A 70 1.63 11.97 3.58
CA GLU A 70 1.96 11.48 2.24
C GLU A 70 3.39 11.87 1.89
N LEU A 71 4.11 10.96 1.24
CA LEU A 71 5.46 11.23 0.76
C LEU A 71 5.42 12.25 -0.38
N ALA A 72 5.99 13.42 -0.12
CA ALA A 72 6.11 14.48 -1.11
C ALA A 72 7.35 14.24 -2.02
N ASN A 73 7.34 14.88 -3.20
CA ASN A 73 8.46 14.93 -4.14
C ASN A 73 9.08 13.54 -4.46
N PRO A 74 8.30 12.57 -4.94
CA PRO A 74 8.81 11.22 -5.27
C PRO A 74 9.94 11.26 -6.30
N GLY A 75 10.02 12.31 -7.13
CA GLY A 75 11.10 12.50 -8.09
C GLY A 75 12.49 12.66 -7.48
N ASP A 76 12.58 13.14 -6.23
CA ASP A 76 13.86 13.32 -5.51
C ASP A 76 14.36 12.00 -4.87
N ILE A 77 13.53 10.96 -4.91
CA ILE A 77 13.82 9.68 -4.27
C ILE A 77 14.38 8.71 -5.30
N LEU A 78 15.48 8.06 -4.95
CA LEU A 78 16.10 7.01 -5.76
C LEU A 78 15.37 5.68 -5.56
N LEU A 79 15.22 5.26 -4.30
CA LEU A 79 14.49 4.05 -3.92
C LEU A 79 14.04 4.12 -2.45
N ILE A 80 13.08 3.27 -2.12
CA ILE A 80 12.54 3.11 -0.77
C ILE A 80 12.64 1.62 -0.40
N LYS A 81 13.23 1.33 0.76
CA LYS A 81 13.23 -0.03 1.34
C LYS A 81 12.25 -0.06 2.50
N ILE A 82 11.26 -0.94 2.45
CA ILE A 82 10.26 -1.15 3.51
C ILE A 82 10.23 -2.64 3.83
N ALA A 83 10.45 -3.03 5.08
CA ALA A 83 10.42 -4.42 5.53
C ALA A 83 11.26 -5.37 4.65
N GLY A 84 12.45 -4.94 4.20
CA GLY A 84 13.34 -5.70 3.33
C GLY A 84 12.95 -5.73 1.85
N ARG A 85 11.84 -5.14 1.44
CA ARG A 85 11.39 -5.02 0.05
C ARG A 85 11.84 -3.69 -0.54
N THR A 86 12.20 -3.68 -1.82
CA THR A 86 12.73 -2.51 -2.52
C THR A 86 11.71 -1.95 -3.51
N PHE A 87 11.40 -0.67 -3.38
CA PHE A 87 10.45 0.04 -4.22
C PHE A 87 11.12 1.21 -4.93
N TYR A 88 10.74 1.41 -6.18
CA TYR A 88 11.10 2.58 -6.97
C TYR A 88 9.86 3.46 -7.11
N PRO A 89 9.86 4.68 -6.55
CA PRO A 89 8.76 5.61 -6.72
C PRO A 89 8.78 6.21 -8.12
N GLU A 90 7.62 6.20 -8.79
CA GLU A 90 7.39 6.92 -10.02
C GLU A 90 7.12 8.41 -9.73
N SER A 91 7.21 9.25 -10.74
CA SER A 91 6.95 10.71 -10.62
C SER A 91 5.55 11.05 -10.10
N ASN A 92 4.58 10.19 -10.36
CA ASN A 92 3.21 10.30 -9.86
C ASN A 92 3.05 9.81 -8.41
N GLY A 93 4.11 9.29 -7.79
CA GLY A 93 4.14 8.74 -6.43
C GLY A 93 3.82 7.25 -6.33
N ALA A 94 3.47 6.60 -7.44
CA ALA A 94 3.22 5.16 -7.44
C ALA A 94 4.51 4.38 -7.15
N GLY A 95 4.39 3.31 -6.37
CA GLY A 95 5.51 2.44 -6.01
C GLY A 95 5.57 1.21 -6.90
N ILE A 96 6.73 0.96 -7.49
CA ILE A 96 7.03 -0.27 -8.22
C ILE A 96 8.04 -1.05 -7.41
N GLU A 97 7.67 -2.24 -6.93
CA GLU A 97 8.59 -3.14 -6.23
C GLU A 97 9.46 -3.91 -7.22
N MET A 98 10.74 -4.01 -6.91
CA MET A 98 11.67 -4.90 -7.60
C MET A 98 11.76 -6.23 -6.86
N LEU A 99 11.31 -7.30 -7.50
CA LEU A 99 11.48 -8.66 -6.99
C LEU A 99 12.87 -9.18 -7.36
N PRO A 100 13.62 -9.77 -6.40
CA PRO A 100 14.98 -10.27 -6.64
C PRO A 100 14.97 -11.63 -7.37
N THR A 101 14.28 -11.69 -8.50
CA THR A 101 14.14 -12.87 -9.35
C THR A 101 15.11 -12.82 -10.54
N LYS A 102 15.24 -13.92 -11.27
CA LYS A 102 16.01 -14.00 -12.52
C LYS A 102 15.09 -14.53 -13.64
N PRO A 103 14.69 -13.70 -14.62
CA PRO A 103 14.99 -12.26 -14.74
C PRO A 103 14.36 -11.44 -13.63
N VAL A 104 14.84 -10.22 -13.42
CA VAL A 104 14.25 -9.28 -12.46
C VAL A 104 12.82 -8.95 -12.91
N VAL A 105 11.89 -9.10 -11.99
CA VAL A 105 10.48 -8.76 -12.18
C VAL A 105 10.14 -7.54 -11.34
N TYR A 106 9.39 -6.63 -11.92
CA TYR A 106 8.86 -5.47 -11.24
C TYR A 106 7.35 -5.64 -11.06
N VAL A 107 6.81 -5.23 -9.91
CA VAL A 107 5.39 -5.36 -9.60
C VAL A 107 4.82 -4.07 -9.01
N GLN A 108 3.65 -3.68 -9.47
CA GLN A 108 2.83 -2.62 -8.90
C GLN A 108 1.56 -3.23 -8.30
N TYR A 109 1.31 -2.92 -7.05
CA TYR A 109 0.15 -3.36 -6.29
C TYR A 109 -0.96 -2.33 -6.43
N LYS A 110 -2.14 -2.76 -6.84
CA LYS A 110 -3.31 -1.90 -7.04
C LYS A 110 -4.55 -2.51 -6.43
N ALA A 111 -5.45 -1.66 -5.97
CA ALA A 111 -6.79 -2.06 -5.58
C ALA A 111 -7.77 -0.95 -5.92
N THR A 112 -9.04 -1.31 -6.04
CA THR A 112 -10.13 -0.35 -6.04
C THR A 112 -10.79 -0.34 -4.66
N ALA A 113 -11.30 0.81 -4.25
CA ALA A 113 -12.02 0.95 -3.00
C ALA A 113 -13.34 1.67 -3.24
N ARG A 114 -14.34 1.33 -2.44
CA ARG A 114 -15.63 2.02 -2.40
C ARG A 114 -15.97 2.35 -0.96
N LYS A 115 -16.70 3.44 -0.75
CA LYS A 115 -17.30 3.72 0.56
C LYS A 115 -18.37 2.68 0.86
N GLU A 116 -18.46 2.26 2.12
CA GLU A 116 -19.58 1.47 2.56
C GLU A 116 -20.85 2.34 2.50
N ALA A 117 -21.90 1.83 1.87
CA ALA A 117 -23.16 2.55 1.79
C ALA A 117 -23.72 2.80 3.21
N PRO A 118 -24.20 4.01 3.51
CA PRO A 118 -24.82 4.31 4.80
C PRO A 118 -26.04 3.41 5.02
N MET A 119 -26.24 3.04 6.27
CA MET A 119 -27.40 2.25 6.66
C MET A 119 -28.67 3.13 6.53
N GLY A 120 -29.61 2.72 5.68
CA GLY A 120 -30.90 3.37 5.54
C GLY A 120 -31.78 3.18 6.77
N ALA A 121 -32.88 3.95 6.87
CA ALA A 121 -33.81 4.02 8.04
C ALA A 121 -34.40 2.64 8.44
N TYR A 122 -34.36 1.65 7.56
CA TYR A 122 -34.93 0.31 7.81
C TYR A 122 -33.82 -0.77 7.92
N GLY A 123 -32.56 -0.38 8.21
CA GLY A 123 -31.46 -1.33 8.36
C GLY A 123 -30.99 -2.01 7.06
N THR A 124 -31.56 -1.63 5.91
CA THR A 124 -31.12 -2.10 4.60
C THR A 124 -30.09 -1.15 4.01
N ARG A 125 -28.99 -1.73 3.47
CA ARG A 125 -27.97 -0.94 2.77
C ARG A 125 -28.39 -0.75 1.31
N SER A 126 -28.42 0.51 0.85
CA SER A 126 -28.69 0.81 -0.56
C SER A 126 -27.44 0.59 -1.40
N GLU A 127 -27.46 -0.40 -2.28
CA GLU A 127 -26.32 -0.67 -3.18
C GLU A 127 -26.12 0.39 -4.27
N THR A 128 -27.15 1.24 -4.52
CA THR A 128 -27.15 2.21 -5.62
C THR A 128 -26.36 3.49 -5.36
N THR A 129 -25.99 3.79 -4.12
CA THR A 129 -25.29 5.03 -3.75
C THR A 129 -23.78 4.86 -3.55
N ALA A 130 -23.25 3.66 -3.66
CA ALA A 130 -21.87 3.32 -3.29
C ALA A 130 -20.84 3.43 -4.42
N VAL A 131 -21.22 3.91 -5.59
CA VAL A 131 -20.28 4.02 -6.72
C VAL A 131 -19.69 5.42 -6.78
N GLN A 132 -18.77 5.73 -5.87
CA GLN A 132 -17.74 6.72 -6.14
C GLN A 132 -16.39 5.99 -6.26
N SER A 133 -15.96 5.84 -7.49
CA SER A 133 -14.60 5.40 -7.79
C SER A 133 -13.63 6.45 -7.30
N TYR A 134 -12.88 6.17 -6.23
CA TYR A 134 -11.79 7.02 -5.80
C TYR A 134 -10.56 6.79 -6.68
N GLY A 135 -10.68 7.19 -7.96
CA GLY A 135 -9.54 7.21 -8.88
C GLY A 135 -8.67 8.45 -8.74
N THR A 136 -9.12 9.49 -8.03
CA THR A 136 -8.37 10.73 -7.92
C THR A 136 -8.80 11.49 -6.67
N ILE A 137 -8.17 11.22 -5.56
CA ILE A 137 -8.18 12.18 -4.46
C ILE A 137 -7.02 13.12 -4.74
N THR A 138 -7.32 14.30 -5.29
CA THR A 138 -6.35 15.37 -5.50
C THR A 138 -5.98 15.92 -4.14
N SER A 139 -4.80 15.58 -3.64
CA SER A 139 -4.31 16.08 -2.38
C SER A 139 -3.75 17.49 -2.56
N ASN A 140 -4.47 18.47 -2.10
CA ASN A 140 -3.92 19.80 -1.81
C ASN A 140 -3.30 19.80 -0.40
N GLY A 141 -2.23 19.00 -0.18
CA GLY A 141 -1.44 19.11 1.05
C GLY A 141 -2.18 18.80 2.36
N GLN A 142 -3.38 18.24 2.32
CA GLN A 142 -4.12 17.86 3.52
C GLN A 142 -4.02 16.37 3.78
N SER A 143 -3.61 16.05 4.98
CA SER A 143 -3.68 14.73 5.57
C SER A 143 -5.13 14.24 5.54
N TYR A 144 -5.46 13.26 4.69
CA TYR A 144 -6.77 12.64 4.72
C TYR A 144 -6.88 11.78 5.97
N LYS A 145 -7.53 12.32 6.98
CA LYS A 145 -8.12 11.53 8.05
C LYS A 145 -9.25 10.71 7.42
N LEU A 146 -9.00 9.45 7.16
CA LEU A 146 -10.04 8.44 6.89
C LEU A 146 -10.75 8.08 8.22
N GLU A 147 -10.98 9.09 9.07
CA GLU A 147 -11.70 8.90 10.32
C GLU A 147 -13.20 8.85 10.03
N GLY A 148 -13.78 7.68 10.20
CA GLY A 148 -15.22 7.49 10.29
C GLY A 148 -15.92 6.86 9.08
N GLU A 149 -15.29 6.71 7.93
CA GLU A 149 -15.89 6.03 6.78
C GLU A 149 -15.27 4.66 6.56
N LYS A 150 -16.07 3.62 6.67
CA LYS A 150 -15.62 2.27 6.36
C LYS A 150 -15.41 2.11 4.85
N ILE A 151 -14.19 1.82 4.46
CA ILE A 151 -13.81 1.61 3.07
C ILE A 151 -13.77 0.11 2.79
N ILE A 152 -14.50 -0.32 1.77
CA ILE A 152 -14.44 -1.68 1.26
C ILE A 152 -13.43 -1.71 0.13
N VAL A 153 -12.30 -2.36 0.37
CA VAL A 153 -11.30 -2.60 -0.65
C VAL A 153 -11.70 -3.82 -1.47
N SER A 154 -11.73 -3.65 -2.77
CA SER A 154 -12.08 -4.69 -3.72
C SER A 154 -11.08 -4.73 -4.88
N ASN A 155 -11.15 -5.78 -5.68
CA ASN A 155 -10.43 -5.89 -6.93
C ASN A 155 -8.91 -5.66 -6.81
N ARG A 156 -8.28 -6.29 -5.79
CA ARG A 156 -6.82 -6.29 -5.67
C ARG A 156 -6.23 -7.00 -6.88
N HIS A 157 -5.31 -6.32 -7.56
CA HIS A 157 -4.61 -6.89 -8.70
C HIS A 157 -3.18 -6.38 -8.78
N HIS A 158 -2.36 -7.12 -9.48
CA HIS A 158 -0.95 -6.82 -9.67
C HIS A 158 -0.67 -6.60 -11.15
N VAL A 159 0.17 -5.63 -11.43
CA VAL A 159 0.70 -5.38 -12.77
C VAL A 159 2.18 -5.68 -12.71
N TYR A 160 2.64 -6.55 -13.60
CA TYR A 160 4.03 -7.02 -13.62
C TYR A 160 4.73 -6.51 -14.88
N TRP A 161 6.02 -6.25 -14.74
CA TRP A 161 6.91 -5.94 -15.86
C TRP A 161 8.20 -6.73 -15.74
N VAL A 162 8.80 -6.98 -16.88
CA VAL A 162 10.13 -7.56 -17.02
C VAL A 162 10.89 -6.77 -18.08
N GLU A 163 12.17 -6.59 -17.85
CA GLU A 163 13.05 -6.00 -18.85
C GLU A 163 13.48 -7.05 -19.85
N LYS A 164 13.31 -6.75 -21.13
CA LYS A 164 13.80 -7.57 -22.24
C LYS A 164 14.15 -6.70 -23.44
N ASP A 165 15.34 -6.87 -23.99
CA ASP A 165 15.83 -6.10 -25.14
C ASP A 165 15.76 -4.58 -24.84
N ASP A 166 16.21 -4.15 -23.65
CA ASP A 166 16.22 -2.76 -23.13
C ASP A 166 14.82 -2.11 -23.09
N LYS A 167 13.79 -2.94 -23.03
CA LYS A 167 12.38 -2.48 -22.96
C LYS A 167 11.63 -3.17 -21.85
N MET A 168 10.89 -2.38 -21.09
CA MET A 168 9.95 -2.89 -20.09
C MET A 168 8.72 -3.48 -20.79
N LYS A 169 8.49 -4.77 -20.57
CA LYS A 169 7.34 -5.51 -21.12
C LYS A 169 6.40 -5.90 -20.00
N GLN A 170 5.16 -5.45 -20.12
CA GLN A 170 4.12 -5.77 -19.16
C GLN A 170 3.55 -7.17 -19.38
N PHE A 171 3.23 -7.86 -18.28
CA PHE A 171 2.50 -9.11 -18.30
C PHE A 171 1.56 -9.22 -17.09
N ARG A 172 0.56 -10.07 -17.17
CA ARG A 172 -0.44 -10.28 -16.11
C ARG A 172 -0.48 -11.72 -15.58
N ASN A 173 0.08 -12.64 -16.36
CA ASN A 173 0.12 -14.06 -16.01
C ASN A 173 1.31 -14.75 -16.68
N PHE A 174 1.61 -15.94 -16.23
CA PHE A 174 2.75 -16.73 -16.73
C PHE A 174 2.68 -17.04 -18.22
N LYS A 175 1.47 -17.23 -18.80
CA LYS A 175 1.32 -17.44 -20.25
C LYS A 175 1.80 -16.25 -21.07
N GLN A 176 1.59 -15.04 -20.57
CA GLN A 176 2.12 -13.82 -21.20
C GLN A 176 3.62 -13.70 -21.02
N LEU A 177 4.15 -14.05 -19.83
CA LEU A 177 5.58 -14.09 -19.59
C LEU A 177 6.27 -15.09 -20.53
N ALA A 178 5.72 -16.29 -20.70
CA ALA A 178 6.24 -17.29 -21.65
C ALA A 178 6.26 -16.78 -23.09
N LYS A 179 5.29 -15.98 -23.52
CA LYS A 179 5.32 -15.31 -24.84
C LYS A 179 6.43 -14.26 -24.96
N ILE A 180 6.69 -13.52 -23.88
CA ILE A 180 7.81 -12.56 -23.84
C ILE A 180 9.14 -13.31 -24.02
N TYR A 181 9.31 -14.46 -23.37
CA TYR A 181 10.51 -15.32 -23.45
C TYR A 181 10.28 -16.53 -24.36
N SER A 182 9.86 -16.29 -25.60
CA SER A 182 9.47 -17.35 -26.55
C SER A 182 10.51 -18.44 -26.77
N LYS A 183 11.82 -18.12 -26.65
CA LYS A 183 12.92 -19.10 -26.75
C LYS A 183 12.95 -20.09 -25.56
N HIS A 184 12.41 -19.72 -24.41
CA HIS A 184 12.36 -20.52 -23.18
C HIS A 184 10.93 -20.91 -22.83
N ARG A 185 10.02 -20.84 -23.79
CA ARG A 185 8.58 -21.05 -23.54
C ARG A 185 8.30 -22.42 -22.92
N ALA A 186 8.92 -23.48 -23.45
CA ALA A 186 8.73 -24.84 -22.95
C ALA A 186 9.19 -25.00 -21.49
N GLU A 187 10.30 -24.35 -21.10
CA GLU A 187 10.82 -24.38 -19.74
C GLU A 187 9.87 -23.66 -18.77
N VAL A 188 9.32 -22.50 -19.19
CA VAL A 188 8.36 -21.73 -18.40
C VAL A 188 7.04 -22.49 -18.26
N GLU A 189 6.53 -23.08 -19.34
CA GLU A 189 5.32 -23.88 -19.32
C GLU A 189 5.47 -25.11 -18.42
N LYS A 190 6.58 -25.82 -18.49
CA LYS A 190 6.89 -26.94 -17.61
C LYS A 190 6.94 -26.53 -16.14
N TYR A 191 7.59 -25.40 -15.82
CA TYR A 191 7.63 -24.90 -14.45
C TYR A 191 6.23 -24.60 -13.88
N ILE A 192 5.30 -24.11 -14.74
CA ILE A 192 3.92 -23.82 -14.36
C ILE A 192 3.12 -25.11 -14.12
N GLU A 193 3.41 -26.17 -14.86
CA GLU A 193 2.74 -27.46 -14.70
C GLU A 193 3.20 -28.22 -13.45
N ASP A 194 4.46 -27.98 -13.04
CA ASP A 194 5.10 -28.66 -11.91
C ASP A 194 4.80 -27.99 -10.55
N ASN A 195 4.17 -26.77 -10.51
CA ASN A 195 3.88 -25.95 -9.32
C ASN A 195 2.48 -25.33 -9.35
#